data_e46822889b8d51fc41eb020d6604f49e
#
_entry.id   e46822889b8d51fc41eb020d6604f49e
#
_cell.length_a   1.000
_cell.length_b   1.000
_cell.length_c   1.000
_cell.angle_alpha   90.00
_cell.angle_beta   90.00
_cell.angle_gamma   90.00
#
_symmetry.space_group_name_H-M   'P 1'
#
loop_
_entity.id
_entity.type
_entity.pdbx_description
1 polymer ?
#
loop_
_entity_poly.entity_id
_entity_poly.type
_entity_poly.pdbx_seq_one_letter_code
_entity_poly.pdbx_strand_id
1 'polypeptide(L)'
;MSNVTAFDDGASNARAKGMQPGGTQAASAQMPGARAAGVQDSGTQTAGIRAEDRENLTWQGFGDACRQIAEQIADSGWMPDLIVAIARGGMLPAGAISYALDVKANGAINVEFYTGVGKTMLEPEILEPYMDISSLEGKRVLIVDDVADSGKTLKLIMDLIAKEGLSMGSGTAKVDARSATIYLKPTSIIKPDYVFKQTDKWINFPWSVLPPVTA
;
A
#
# COMPACT_ATOMS: atom_id res chain seq x y z
N MET A 1 10.97 39.49 -34.71
CA MET A 1 11.35 38.71 -35.90
C MET A 1 11.43 37.28 -35.40
N SER A 2 10.32 36.59 -35.34
CA SER A 2 9.69 35.65 -36.30
C SER A 2 10.58 34.46 -36.64
N ASN A 3 10.23 33.28 -36.10
CA ASN A 3 9.98 32.12 -36.94
C ASN A 3 9.25 31.02 -36.12
N VAL A 4 7.97 30.87 -36.45
CA VAL A 4 7.14 29.72 -36.15
C VAL A 4 7.24 28.80 -37.35
N THR A 5 7.68 27.56 -37.18
CA THR A 5 7.57 26.50 -38.21
C THR A 5 6.44 25.55 -37.84
N ALA A 6 5.42 25.58 -38.68
CA ALA A 6 4.27 24.66 -38.67
C ALA A 6 4.71 23.29 -39.19
N PHE A 7 4.20 22.21 -38.54
CA PHE A 7 4.23 20.86 -39.10
C PHE A 7 2.94 20.54 -39.83
N ASP A 8 3.12 20.02 -41.03
CA ASP A 8 2.15 19.73 -42.09
C ASP A 8 1.40 18.40 -41.78
N ASP A 9 0.05 18.46 -41.93
CA ASP A 9 -0.84 17.31 -41.83
C ASP A 9 -0.87 16.55 -43.16
N GLY A 10 -0.28 15.34 -43.18
CA GLY A 10 -0.39 14.39 -44.29
C GLY A 10 -1.42 13.32 -44.00
N ALA A 11 -2.68 13.56 -44.33
CA ALA A 11 -3.75 12.54 -44.33
C ALA A 11 -3.64 11.66 -45.57
N SER A 12 -3.33 10.38 -45.41
CA SER A 12 -3.48 9.38 -46.48
C SER A 12 -4.64 8.43 -46.15
N ASN A 13 -5.67 8.53 -46.98
CA ASN A 13 -6.90 7.82 -47.02
C ASN A 13 -6.70 6.43 -47.65
N ALA A 14 -6.78 5.34 -46.89
CA ALA A 14 -6.80 3.97 -47.42
C ALA A 14 -8.14 3.31 -47.14
N ARG A 15 -8.85 3.13 -48.23
CA ARG A 15 -10.18 2.52 -48.39
C ARG A 15 -10.12 1.01 -48.10
N ALA A 16 -10.70 0.53 -46.99
CA ALA A 16 -10.87 -0.90 -46.73
C ALA A 16 -12.18 -1.42 -47.35
N LYS A 17 -12.02 -2.44 -48.20
CA LYS A 17 -13.09 -3.23 -48.80
C LYS A 17 -13.84 -4.05 -47.74
N GLY A 18 -15.15 -4.07 -47.86
CA GLY A 18 -16.05 -4.85 -47.03
C GLY A 18 -15.85 -6.36 -47.18
N MET A 19 -15.96 -7.04 -46.05
CA MET A 19 -16.06 -8.47 -45.96
C MET A 19 -17.28 -8.76 -45.05
N GLN A 20 -18.31 -9.44 -45.61
CA GLN A 20 -19.51 -9.85 -44.89
C GLN A 20 -19.21 -11.02 -43.96
N PRO A 21 -19.80 -11.14 -42.75
CA PRO A 21 -19.65 -12.28 -41.90
C PRO A 21 -20.62 -13.40 -42.32
N GLY A 22 -20.06 -14.54 -42.68
CA GLY A 22 -20.79 -15.79 -42.84
C GLY A 22 -21.27 -16.32 -41.49
N GLY A 23 -22.58 -16.56 -41.40
CA GLY A 23 -23.21 -17.17 -40.25
C GLY A 23 -22.80 -18.65 -40.09
N THR A 24 -22.28 -18.98 -38.93
CA THR A 24 -22.11 -20.37 -38.48
C THR A 24 -23.04 -20.58 -37.28
N GLN A 25 -24.06 -21.39 -37.44
CA GLN A 25 -24.92 -21.88 -36.37
C GLN A 25 -24.09 -22.77 -35.45
N ALA A 26 -23.91 -22.37 -34.19
CA ALA A 26 -23.36 -23.21 -33.15
C ALA A 26 -24.47 -24.07 -32.53
N ALA A 27 -24.35 -25.37 -32.67
CA ALA A 27 -25.20 -26.38 -32.05
C ALA A 27 -25.05 -26.33 -30.53
N SER A 28 -26.18 -26.25 -29.83
CA SER A 28 -26.26 -26.40 -28.39
C SER A 28 -25.98 -27.83 -27.96
N ALA A 29 -24.79 -28.12 -27.45
CA ALA A 29 -24.49 -29.37 -26.74
C ALA A 29 -24.84 -29.19 -25.25
N GLN A 30 -25.90 -29.87 -24.82
CA GLN A 30 -26.24 -30.06 -23.42
C GLN A 30 -25.19 -30.94 -22.76
N MET A 31 -24.48 -30.39 -21.78
CA MET A 31 -23.63 -31.15 -20.87
C MET A 31 -24.47 -31.75 -19.74
N PRO A 32 -24.26 -33.06 -19.39
CA PRO A 32 -24.96 -33.68 -18.26
C PRO A 32 -24.43 -33.16 -16.93
N GLY A 33 -25.36 -33.01 -15.99
CA GLY A 33 -25.13 -32.44 -14.67
C GLY A 33 -23.97 -33.06 -13.90
N ALA A 34 -22.99 -32.23 -13.56
CA ALA A 34 -21.99 -32.54 -12.56
C ALA A 34 -22.61 -32.33 -11.18
N ARG A 35 -22.77 -33.43 -10.43
CA ARG A 35 -23.08 -33.42 -9.00
C ARG A 35 -21.98 -32.64 -8.30
N ALA A 36 -22.39 -31.66 -7.50
CA ALA A 36 -21.52 -30.96 -6.57
C ALA A 36 -20.91 -31.97 -5.59
N ALA A 37 -19.65 -32.30 -5.80
CA ALA A 37 -18.83 -32.94 -4.77
C ALA A 37 -18.55 -31.89 -3.71
N GLY A 38 -18.91 -32.19 -2.47
CA GLY A 38 -18.66 -31.31 -1.33
C GLY A 38 -17.16 -31.01 -1.22
N VAL A 39 -16.82 -29.75 -1.36
CA VAL A 39 -15.50 -29.23 -1.01
C VAL A 39 -15.39 -29.35 0.50
N GLN A 40 -14.63 -30.34 0.97
CA GLN A 40 -14.20 -30.38 2.35
C GLN A 40 -13.24 -29.22 2.55
N ASP A 41 -13.69 -28.29 3.40
CA ASP A 41 -12.93 -27.16 3.93
C ASP A 41 -11.67 -27.70 4.64
N SER A 42 -10.52 -27.64 3.96
CA SER A 42 -9.23 -27.82 4.59
C SER A 42 -8.87 -26.55 5.35
N GLY A 43 -9.55 -26.35 6.47
CA GLY A 43 -9.34 -25.24 7.40
C GLY A 43 -7.91 -25.22 7.93
N THR A 44 -7.09 -24.35 7.36
CA THR A 44 -5.85 -23.94 8.01
C THR A 44 -6.22 -23.06 9.20
N GLN A 45 -5.94 -23.54 10.39
CA GLN A 45 -6.19 -23.06 11.73
C GLN A 45 -6.23 -21.52 11.91
N THR A 46 -7.40 -20.93 11.82
CA THR A 46 -7.81 -19.76 12.60
C THR A 46 -8.94 -20.16 13.56
N ALA A 47 -8.77 -21.28 14.22
CA ALA A 47 -9.73 -21.79 15.19
C ALA A 47 -9.72 -20.87 16.43
N GLY A 48 -10.77 -20.05 16.58
CA GLY A 48 -11.08 -19.40 17.84
C GLY A 48 -11.59 -17.96 17.80
N ILE A 49 -11.42 -17.20 16.72
CA ILE A 49 -11.91 -15.81 16.68
C ILE A 49 -13.33 -15.80 16.11
N ARG A 50 -14.32 -15.37 16.91
CA ARG A 50 -15.70 -15.24 16.46
C ARG A 50 -15.82 -14.14 15.41
N ALA A 51 -16.84 -14.20 14.53
CA ALA A 51 -17.08 -13.18 13.51
C ALA A 51 -17.26 -11.77 14.10
N GLU A 52 -17.86 -11.69 15.30
CA GLU A 52 -18.06 -10.46 16.07
C GLU A 52 -16.76 -9.86 16.63
N ASP A 53 -15.70 -10.66 16.75
CA ASP A 53 -14.38 -10.24 17.21
C ASP A 53 -13.47 -9.78 16.06
N ARG A 54 -14.03 -9.62 14.87
CA ARG A 54 -13.30 -9.18 13.67
C ARG A 54 -13.71 -7.78 13.25
N GLU A 55 -12.72 -7.00 12.88
CA GLU A 55 -12.88 -5.72 12.18
C GLU A 55 -12.70 -5.99 10.69
N ASN A 56 -13.74 -5.82 9.90
CA ASN A 56 -13.68 -6.07 8.47
C ASN A 56 -13.53 -4.75 7.72
N LEU A 57 -12.37 -4.53 7.11
CA LEU A 57 -12.15 -3.41 6.21
C LEU A 57 -12.53 -3.82 4.79
N THR A 58 -13.49 -3.13 4.20
CA THR A 58 -13.84 -3.30 2.79
C THR A 58 -12.96 -2.42 1.89
N TRP A 59 -12.92 -2.66 0.58
CA TRP A 59 -12.21 -1.78 -0.36
C TRP A 59 -12.75 -0.34 -0.34
N GLN A 60 -14.06 -0.17 -0.21
CA GLN A 60 -14.66 1.16 -0.04
C GLN A 60 -14.21 1.80 1.28
N GLY A 61 -14.34 1.07 2.40
CA GLY A 61 -13.91 1.56 3.72
C GLY A 61 -12.42 1.88 3.78
N PHE A 62 -11.59 1.16 3.02
CA PHE A 62 -10.16 1.48 2.85
C PHE A 62 -9.96 2.83 2.17
N GLY A 63 -10.69 3.10 1.08
CA GLY A 63 -10.64 4.39 0.39
C GLY A 63 -11.05 5.54 1.31
N ASP A 64 -12.15 5.35 2.06
CA ASP A 64 -12.66 6.33 3.02
C ASP A 64 -11.65 6.58 4.16
N ALA A 65 -11.01 5.52 4.68
CA ALA A 65 -10.00 5.61 5.73
C ALA A 65 -8.77 6.40 5.26
N CYS A 66 -8.25 6.10 4.08
CA CYS A 66 -7.10 6.82 3.52
C CYS A 66 -7.42 8.30 3.26
N ARG A 67 -8.65 8.59 2.80
CA ARG A 67 -9.12 9.96 2.59
C ARG A 67 -9.19 10.73 3.90
N GLN A 68 -9.75 10.14 4.95
CA GLN A 68 -9.82 10.77 6.28
C GLN A 68 -8.43 11.02 6.89
N ILE A 69 -7.48 10.10 6.72
CA ILE A 69 -6.10 10.32 7.15
C ILE A 69 -5.48 11.50 6.39
N ALA A 70 -5.69 11.57 5.08
CA ALA A 70 -5.20 12.69 4.28
C ALA A 70 -5.81 14.03 4.73
N GLU A 71 -7.09 14.06 5.08
CA GLU A 71 -7.77 15.23 5.63
C GLU A 71 -7.18 15.63 6.99
N GLN A 72 -6.94 14.68 7.91
CA GLN A 72 -6.25 14.95 9.18
C GLN A 72 -4.87 15.59 8.97
N ILE A 73 -4.11 15.09 7.99
CA ILE A 73 -2.78 15.62 7.65
C ILE A 73 -2.91 17.07 7.14
N ALA A 74 -3.81 17.32 6.19
CA ALA A 74 -4.03 18.63 5.61
C ALA A 74 -4.50 19.64 6.68
N ASP A 75 -5.45 19.24 7.53
CA ASP A 75 -5.99 20.08 8.60
C ASP A 75 -4.94 20.42 9.67
N SER A 76 -3.92 19.56 9.84
CA SER A 76 -2.80 19.84 10.75
C SER A 76 -1.85 20.94 10.25
N GLY A 77 -1.97 21.36 8.99
CA GLY A 77 -1.05 22.29 8.33
C GLY A 77 0.34 21.69 8.02
N TRP A 78 0.57 20.42 8.34
CA TRP A 78 1.81 19.70 8.04
C TRP A 78 1.63 18.86 6.78
N MET A 79 2.21 19.28 5.66
CA MET A 79 2.13 18.55 4.40
C MET A 79 3.45 17.81 4.14
N PRO A 80 3.43 16.50 3.88
CA PRO A 80 4.65 15.74 3.59
C PRO A 80 5.22 16.10 2.22
N ASP A 81 6.54 16.13 2.13
CA ASP A 81 7.29 16.22 0.88
C ASP A 81 7.54 14.84 0.27
N LEU A 82 7.56 13.78 1.12
CA LEU A 82 7.77 12.38 0.77
C LEU A 82 6.86 11.49 1.61
N ILE A 83 6.31 10.44 1.00
CA ILE A 83 5.56 9.39 1.70
C ILE A 83 6.33 8.07 1.57
N VAL A 84 6.60 7.42 2.71
CA VAL A 84 7.35 6.16 2.78
C VAL A 84 6.48 5.08 3.39
N ALA A 85 6.25 4.01 2.63
CA ALA A 85 5.51 2.85 3.07
C ALA A 85 6.38 1.89 3.89
N ILE A 86 5.85 1.33 4.96
CA ILE A 86 6.40 0.13 5.58
C ILE A 86 5.85 -1.07 4.80
N ALA A 87 6.71 -1.73 4.05
CA ALA A 87 6.31 -2.87 3.24
C ALA A 87 6.03 -4.09 4.15
N ARG A 88 5.03 -4.87 3.81
CA ARG A 88 4.11 -4.81 2.67
C ARG A 88 2.82 -4.05 2.96
N GLY A 89 2.32 -4.10 4.22
CA GLY A 89 1.00 -3.59 4.62
C GLY A 89 0.80 -2.12 4.30
N GLY A 90 1.82 -1.30 4.57
CA GLY A 90 1.79 0.14 4.34
C GLY A 90 1.79 0.59 2.88
N MET A 91 2.11 -0.30 1.91
CA MET A 91 2.23 0.10 0.50
C MET A 91 0.89 0.59 -0.09
N LEU A 92 -0.21 -0.08 0.24
CA LEU A 92 -1.53 0.29 -0.27
C LEU A 92 -2.01 1.63 0.31
N PRO A 93 -2.02 1.81 1.66
CA PRO A 93 -2.42 3.09 2.24
C PRO A 93 -1.48 4.25 1.86
N ALA A 94 -0.16 4.04 1.78
CA ALA A 94 0.78 5.07 1.34
C ALA A 94 0.45 5.57 -0.07
N GLY A 95 0.20 4.65 -1.02
CA GLY A 95 -0.22 5.00 -2.38
C GLY A 95 -1.53 5.78 -2.40
N ALA A 96 -2.55 5.31 -1.68
CA ALA A 96 -3.85 5.99 -1.63
C ALA A 96 -3.77 7.40 -1.00
N ILE A 97 -3.02 7.54 0.10
CA ILE A 97 -2.80 8.83 0.77
C ILE A 97 -2.01 9.77 -0.14
N SER A 98 -1.01 9.27 -0.88
CA SER A 98 -0.22 10.10 -1.79
C SER A 98 -1.07 10.72 -2.91
N TYR A 99 -2.00 9.96 -3.47
CA TYR A 99 -2.98 10.50 -4.41
C TYR A 99 -3.92 11.53 -3.76
N ALA A 100 -4.37 11.28 -2.54
CA ALA A 100 -5.27 12.19 -1.83
C ALA A 100 -4.62 13.54 -1.47
N LEU A 101 -3.29 13.54 -1.23
CA LEU A 101 -2.50 14.74 -0.89
C LEU A 101 -1.76 15.36 -2.08
N ASP A 102 -1.84 14.76 -3.28
CA ASP A 102 -1.04 15.12 -4.49
C ASP A 102 0.49 15.11 -4.23
N VAL A 103 0.96 14.18 -3.38
CA VAL A 103 2.38 13.97 -3.11
C VAL A 103 2.92 12.90 -4.03
N LYS A 104 3.77 13.28 -4.99
CA LYS A 104 4.31 12.36 -6.02
C LYS A 104 5.50 11.55 -5.55
N ALA A 105 6.25 12.07 -4.57
CA ALA A 105 7.42 11.40 -4.03
C ALA A 105 7.00 10.27 -3.09
N ASN A 106 7.38 9.04 -3.45
CA ASN A 106 7.06 7.83 -2.69
C ASN A 106 8.27 6.93 -2.56
N GLY A 107 8.38 6.25 -1.42
CA GLY A 107 9.39 5.25 -1.14
C GLY A 107 8.80 4.09 -0.35
N ALA A 108 9.59 3.04 -0.13
CA ALA A 108 9.22 1.92 0.72
C ALA A 108 10.42 1.46 1.56
N ILE A 109 10.14 1.05 2.80
CA ILE A 109 11.07 0.42 3.71
C ILE A 109 10.58 -1.00 3.94
N ASN A 110 11.42 -2.00 3.68
CA ASN A 110 11.13 -3.37 4.07
C ASN A 110 11.80 -3.67 5.41
N VAL A 111 11.01 -4.18 6.37
CA VAL A 111 11.51 -4.59 7.69
C VAL A 111 11.25 -6.08 7.83
N GLU A 112 12.27 -6.88 7.63
CA GLU A 112 12.21 -8.31 7.88
C GLU A 112 12.69 -8.64 9.30
N PHE A 113 11.80 -9.25 10.08
CA PHE A 113 12.17 -9.83 11.37
C PHE A 113 12.68 -11.26 11.13
N TYR A 114 13.98 -11.43 10.96
CA TYR A 114 14.57 -12.76 10.89
C TYR A 114 14.49 -13.44 12.27
N THR A 115 13.55 -14.38 12.41
CA THR A 115 13.49 -15.33 13.53
C THR A 115 14.40 -16.53 13.24
N GLY A 116 15.69 -16.30 13.06
CA GLY A 116 16.70 -17.37 13.01
C GLY A 116 17.22 -17.65 14.41
N VAL A 117 17.36 -18.93 14.76
CA VAL A 117 17.92 -19.38 16.04
C VAL A 117 19.29 -18.73 16.27
N GLY A 118 19.34 -17.72 17.13
CA GLY A 118 20.58 -17.15 17.67
C GLY A 118 21.07 -15.81 17.12
N LYS A 119 20.36 -15.12 16.21
CA LYS A 119 20.70 -13.76 15.77
C LYS A 119 19.47 -12.92 15.55
N THR A 120 19.15 -12.09 16.53
CA THR A 120 18.20 -10.99 16.37
C THR A 120 18.99 -9.78 15.87
N MET A 121 19.18 -9.66 14.57
CA MET A 121 19.66 -8.43 13.96
C MET A 121 18.52 -7.88 13.11
N LEU A 122 17.87 -6.87 13.66
CA LEU A 122 16.84 -6.09 12.99
C LEU A 122 17.56 -4.93 12.29
N GLU A 123 18.09 -5.17 11.12
CA GLU A 123 18.48 -4.10 10.22
C GLU A 123 17.36 -3.95 9.19
N PRO A 124 16.65 -2.83 9.17
CA PRO A 124 15.66 -2.57 8.14
C PRO A 124 16.37 -2.47 6.79
N GLU A 125 16.05 -3.34 5.85
CA GLU A 125 16.51 -3.20 4.48
C GLU A 125 15.66 -2.14 3.80
N ILE A 126 16.29 -1.01 3.48
CA ILE A 126 15.64 0.10 2.78
C ILE A 126 15.81 -0.14 1.28
N LEU A 127 14.69 -0.42 0.61
CA LEU A 127 14.69 -0.45 -0.84
C LEU A 127 14.98 0.97 -1.35
N GLU A 128 16.02 1.13 -2.16
CA GLU A 128 16.43 2.43 -2.68
C GLU A 128 15.28 3.09 -3.46
N PRO A 129 14.74 4.21 -3.00
CA PRO A 129 13.87 5.01 -3.82
C PRO A 129 14.71 5.72 -4.89
N TYR A 130 14.16 5.87 -6.07
CA TYR A 130 14.74 6.66 -7.16
C TYR A 130 14.73 8.16 -6.82
N MET A 131 15.39 8.56 -5.72
CA MET A 131 15.43 9.96 -5.27
C MET A 131 16.84 10.36 -4.88
N ASP A 132 17.21 11.58 -5.24
CA ASP A 132 18.42 12.22 -4.75
C ASP A 132 18.26 12.58 -3.26
N ILE A 133 19.04 11.91 -2.41
CA ILE A 133 19.03 12.09 -0.95
C ILE A 133 19.41 13.52 -0.56
N SER A 134 20.27 14.19 -1.32
CA SER A 134 20.66 15.56 -1.05
C SER A 134 19.45 16.52 -1.02
N SER A 135 18.35 16.15 -1.66
CA SER A 135 17.09 16.91 -1.66
C SER A 135 16.17 16.65 -0.45
N LEU A 136 16.52 15.70 0.43
CA LEU A 136 15.67 15.30 1.57
C LEU A 136 16.02 16.01 2.88
N GLU A 137 17.16 16.68 2.97
CA GLU A 137 17.54 17.39 4.20
C GLU A 137 16.49 18.43 4.60
N GLY A 138 15.99 18.33 5.84
CA GLY A 138 14.94 19.17 6.37
C GLY A 138 13.53 18.94 5.80
N LYS A 139 13.34 17.93 4.95
CA LYS A 139 12.04 17.60 4.36
C LYS A 139 11.11 16.91 5.36
N ARG A 140 9.81 17.05 5.12
CA ARG A 140 8.75 16.39 5.88
C ARG A 140 8.45 15.03 5.27
N VAL A 141 8.57 13.97 6.06
CA VAL A 141 8.41 12.58 5.61
C VAL A 141 7.30 11.92 6.39
N LEU A 142 6.30 11.39 5.68
CA LEU A 142 5.23 10.60 6.26
C LEU A 142 5.56 9.12 6.16
N ILE A 143 5.69 8.45 7.30
CA ILE A 143 5.86 6.99 7.38
C ILE A 143 4.48 6.34 7.53
N VAL A 144 4.14 5.42 6.63
CA VAL A 144 2.79 4.83 6.56
C VAL A 144 2.84 3.32 6.72
N ASP A 145 1.98 2.80 7.61
CA ASP A 145 1.70 1.37 7.73
C ASP A 145 0.18 1.12 7.74
N ASP A 146 -0.25 -0.13 7.60
CA ASP A 146 -1.67 -0.49 7.69
C ASP A 146 -2.16 -0.56 9.14
N VAL A 147 -1.34 -1.07 10.06
CA VAL A 147 -1.68 -1.19 11.48
C VAL A 147 -0.46 -1.05 12.39
N ALA A 148 -0.61 -0.28 13.44
CA ALA A 148 0.28 -0.34 14.60
C ALA A 148 -0.27 -1.36 15.60
N ASP A 149 0.07 -2.65 15.44
CA ASP A 149 -0.40 -3.74 16.32
C ASP A 149 0.37 -3.73 17.65
N SER A 150 1.53 -4.37 17.74
CA SER A 150 2.45 -4.15 18.87
C SER A 150 3.18 -2.80 18.77
N GLY A 151 3.21 -2.20 17.61
CA GLY A 151 3.89 -0.95 17.31
C GLY A 151 5.43 -1.05 17.24
N LYS A 152 6.00 -2.24 17.41
CA LYS A 152 7.47 -2.43 17.47
C LYS A 152 8.16 -2.00 16.17
N THR A 153 7.61 -2.37 15.01
CA THR A 153 8.15 -2.01 13.69
C THR A 153 8.14 -0.50 13.50
N LEU A 154 6.98 0.12 13.70
CA LEU A 154 6.84 1.57 13.53
C LEU A 154 7.76 2.33 14.50
N LYS A 155 7.80 1.92 15.78
CA LYS A 155 8.68 2.54 16.76
C LYS A 155 10.15 2.42 16.37
N LEU A 156 10.60 1.26 15.92
CA LEU A 156 11.98 1.05 15.47
C LEU A 156 12.35 2.01 14.34
N ILE A 157 11.49 2.13 13.31
CA ILE A 157 11.73 3.02 12.18
C ILE A 157 11.76 4.48 12.63
N MET A 158 10.80 4.91 13.43
CA MET A 158 10.73 6.30 13.92
C MET A 158 11.92 6.65 14.80
N ASP A 159 12.36 5.72 15.69
CA ASP A 159 13.55 5.91 16.54
C ASP A 159 14.84 6.00 15.69
N LEU A 160 14.98 5.16 14.65
CA LEU A 160 16.13 5.21 13.74
C LEU A 160 16.17 6.53 12.96
N ILE A 161 15.05 6.97 12.42
CA ILE A 161 14.95 8.24 11.70
C ILE A 161 15.28 9.42 12.63
N ALA A 162 14.78 9.40 13.86
CA ALA A 162 15.04 10.47 14.84
C ALA A 162 16.53 10.52 15.23
N LYS A 163 17.17 9.37 15.41
CA LYS A 163 18.57 9.26 15.86
C LYS A 163 19.55 9.51 14.73
N GLU A 164 19.37 8.82 13.61
CA GLU A 164 20.35 8.72 12.53
C GLU A 164 19.96 9.52 11.29
N GLY A 165 18.69 9.79 11.11
CA GLY A 165 18.10 10.32 9.89
C GLY A 165 17.47 9.22 9.04
N LEU A 166 16.82 9.61 7.96
CA LEU A 166 16.31 8.68 6.97
C LEU A 166 17.47 8.22 6.09
N SER A 167 17.77 6.92 6.13
CA SER A 167 18.81 6.31 5.30
C SER A 167 18.18 5.86 3.98
N MET A 168 18.83 6.19 2.86
CA MET A 168 18.38 5.86 1.53
C MET A 168 19.61 5.63 0.65
N GLY A 169 19.98 4.37 0.41
CA GLY A 169 21.12 4.03 -0.44
C GLY A 169 22.45 4.57 0.07
N SER A 170 22.99 5.59 -0.57
CA SER A 170 24.36 6.08 -0.31
C SER A 170 24.50 7.10 0.83
N GLY A 171 23.43 7.43 1.58
CA GLY A 171 23.52 8.44 2.63
C GLY A 171 22.33 8.48 3.59
N THR A 172 22.38 9.43 4.52
CA THR A 172 21.33 9.73 5.47
C THR A 172 20.98 11.21 5.42
N ALA A 173 19.71 11.55 5.59
CA ALA A 173 19.22 12.93 5.68
C ALA A 173 18.42 13.14 6.96
N LYS A 174 18.61 14.28 7.62
CA LYS A 174 17.75 14.68 8.74
C LYS A 174 16.42 15.17 8.19
N VAL A 175 15.34 14.58 8.69
CA VAL A 175 13.99 14.86 8.22
C VAL A 175 13.04 15.15 9.38
N ASP A 176 11.95 15.89 9.11
CA ASP A 176 10.81 15.99 10.03
C ASP A 176 9.85 14.85 9.70
N ALA A 177 9.89 13.76 10.50
CA ALA A 177 9.11 12.56 10.25
C ALA A 177 7.85 12.50 11.12
N ARG A 178 6.72 12.19 10.49
CA ARG A 178 5.47 11.79 11.16
C ARG A 178 4.99 10.45 10.64
N SER A 179 4.06 9.84 11.39
CA SER A 179 3.57 8.49 11.10
C SER A 179 2.05 8.45 10.94
N ALA A 180 1.57 7.56 10.06
CA ALA A 180 0.15 7.31 9.85
C ALA A 180 -0.14 5.81 9.77
N THR A 181 -1.28 5.39 10.32
CA THR A 181 -1.79 4.02 10.17
C THR A 181 -3.31 4.02 10.00
N ILE A 182 -3.85 3.03 9.28
CA ILE A 182 -5.30 2.85 9.23
C ILE A 182 -5.79 2.46 10.62
N TYR A 183 -5.16 1.48 11.24
CA TYR A 183 -5.56 1.01 12.56
C TYR A 183 -4.47 1.17 13.61
N LEU A 184 -4.92 1.42 14.84
CA LEU A 184 -4.10 1.41 16.05
C LEU A 184 -4.67 0.39 17.03
N LYS A 185 -3.82 -0.52 17.51
CA LYS A 185 -4.18 -1.44 18.59
C LYS A 185 -3.89 -0.80 19.96
N PRO A 186 -4.71 -1.10 20.99
CA PRO A 186 -4.43 -0.64 22.36
C PRO A 186 -3.10 -1.16 22.92
N THR A 187 -2.61 -2.29 22.37
CA THR A 187 -1.33 -2.93 22.74
C THR A 187 -0.10 -2.26 22.13
N SER A 188 -0.29 -1.33 21.22
CA SER A 188 0.81 -0.65 20.55
C SER A 188 1.65 0.20 21.51
N ILE A 189 2.97 0.04 21.45
CA ILE A 189 3.95 0.80 22.24
C ILE A 189 4.25 2.18 21.66
N ILE A 190 3.70 2.51 20.50
CA ILE A 190 3.77 3.82 19.85
C ILE A 190 2.39 4.23 19.37
N LYS A 191 2.08 5.51 19.51
CA LYS A 191 0.88 6.11 18.91
C LYS A 191 1.28 6.85 17.65
N PRO A 192 0.79 6.45 16.46
CA PRO A 192 1.01 7.21 15.23
C PRO A 192 0.42 8.62 15.33
N ASP A 193 0.98 9.56 14.56
CA ASP A 193 0.49 10.96 14.53
C ASP A 193 -0.91 11.04 13.92
N TYR A 194 -1.18 10.22 12.91
CA TYR A 194 -2.45 10.16 12.21
C TYR A 194 -3.00 8.73 12.21
N VAL A 195 -4.24 8.56 12.63
CA VAL A 195 -4.91 7.25 12.74
C VAL A 195 -6.35 7.37 12.30
N PHE A 196 -6.80 6.43 11.45
CA PHE A 196 -8.20 6.36 11.09
C PHE A 196 -9.05 5.83 12.24
N LYS A 197 -8.69 4.64 12.80
CA LYS A 197 -9.51 3.98 13.83
C LYS A 197 -8.66 3.19 14.83
N GLN A 198 -9.06 3.25 16.09
CA GLN A 198 -8.54 2.36 17.12
C GLN A 198 -9.44 1.13 17.25
N THR A 199 -8.85 -0.08 17.34
CA THR A 199 -9.59 -1.33 17.55
C THR A 199 -8.71 -2.37 18.25
N ASP A 200 -9.33 -3.18 19.12
CA ASP A 200 -8.71 -4.36 19.73
C ASP A 200 -9.01 -5.65 18.95
N LYS A 201 -9.93 -5.57 17.97
CA LYS A 201 -10.38 -6.73 17.18
C LYS A 201 -9.33 -7.17 16.17
N TRP A 202 -9.39 -8.44 15.76
CA TRP A 202 -8.63 -8.92 14.61
C TRP A 202 -9.08 -8.23 13.34
N ILE A 203 -8.14 -7.69 12.57
CA ILE A 203 -8.45 -6.92 11.36
C ILE A 203 -8.35 -7.83 10.12
N ASN A 204 -9.42 -7.90 9.35
CA ASN A 204 -9.44 -8.50 8.02
C ASN A 204 -9.24 -7.39 6.99
N PHE A 205 -8.05 -7.31 6.45
CA PHE A 205 -7.74 -6.37 5.36
C PHE A 205 -8.18 -6.96 4.01
N PRO A 206 -8.80 -6.18 3.11
CA PRO A 206 -9.36 -6.69 1.86
C PRO A 206 -8.32 -7.31 0.92
N TRP A 207 -7.05 -6.95 1.05
CA TRP A 207 -5.94 -7.50 0.26
C TRP A 207 -5.32 -8.78 0.83
N SER A 208 -5.74 -9.22 2.01
CA SER A 208 -5.17 -10.39 2.68
C SER A 208 -6.20 -11.42 3.15
N VAL A 209 -7.47 -11.30 2.72
CA VAL A 209 -8.53 -12.26 3.08
C VAL A 209 -8.47 -13.56 2.31
N LEU A 210 -7.84 -13.56 1.14
CA LEU A 210 -7.66 -14.75 0.32
C LEU A 210 -6.26 -15.36 0.56
N PRO A 211 -6.11 -16.70 0.45
CA PRO A 211 -4.80 -17.32 0.55
C PRO A 211 -3.90 -16.89 -0.62
N PRO A 212 -2.56 -16.97 -0.45
CA PRO A 212 -1.63 -16.73 -1.54
C PRO A 212 -1.89 -17.63 -2.73
N VAL A 213 -1.72 -17.09 -3.95
CA VAL A 213 -1.72 -17.92 -5.17
C VAL A 213 -0.42 -18.69 -5.19
N THR A 214 -0.51 -20.03 -5.24
CA THR A 214 0.64 -20.95 -5.35
C THR A 214 0.69 -21.55 -6.74
N ALA A 215 1.92 -21.77 -7.24
CA ALA A 215 2.16 -22.49 -8.50
C ALA A 215 2.01 -24.00 -8.33
#